data_70389ede76931ab7bd7cab8ce51aecde
#
_entry.id   70389ede76931ab7bd7cab8ce51aecde
#
_cell.length_a   1.000
_cell.length_b   1.000
_cell.length_c   1.000
_cell.angle_alpha   90.00
_cell.angle_beta   90.00
_cell.angle_gamma   90.00
#
_symmetry.space_group_name_H-M   'P 1'
#
loop_
_entity.id
_entity.type
_entity.pdbx_description
1 polymer ?
#
loop_
_entity_poly.entity_id
_entity_poly.type
_entity_poly.pdbx_seq_one_letter_code
_entity_poly.pdbx_strand_id
1 'polypeptide(L)'
;MIKRIVLTSLLIASLLGFGVAHAQAFPTKPVKMVVPTGSGGGTDNVARLVAQKLSEKWGQAVVVENRPGAEGITGTEAVVRARNDGYTLLLVPSGHTLNPTTRISLPYDTLKDLSPITMIGQGPFALAVGSKVPAKDLKELATLAKAQPGKLSFASADASSRLAGEMFNTLAGVNIVNVPYKSMGNALTDLAGGHIEIVYGGMSSVLPLHRAGTIRLLGVSGESRSPLAPEVPTIAEAGWGAYDIFAWYGLLAPAGTPAAIVAQIQNDVAQITADPAFKASLLRTGAVPVANTPDAFGKWMASDIERSAKVLKAAGVKPE
;
A
#
# COMPACT_ATOMS: atom_id res chain seq x y z
N MET A 1 -59.31 28.69 35.58
CA MET A 1 -59.05 28.06 34.28
C MET A 1 -57.82 28.66 33.60
N ILE A 2 -57.59 29.95 33.56
CA ILE A 2 -56.50 30.63 32.85
C ILE A 2 -55.10 30.24 33.35
N LYS A 3 -54.86 30.03 34.66
CA LYS A 3 -53.54 29.59 35.22
C LYS A 3 -53.10 28.17 34.80
N ARG A 4 -54.01 27.27 34.48
CA ARG A 4 -53.68 25.92 33.99
C ARG A 4 -53.27 25.92 32.52
N ILE A 5 -53.84 26.81 31.72
CA ILE A 5 -53.51 26.94 30.28
C ILE A 5 -52.11 27.53 30.10
N VAL A 6 -51.68 28.48 30.91
CA VAL A 6 -50.37 29.10 30.85
C VAL A 6 -49.26 28.12 31.24
N LEU A 7 -49.50 27.25 32.27
CA LEU A 7 -48.52 26.21 32.66
C LEU A 7 -48.32 25.13 31.59
N THR A 8 -49.40 24.74 30.90
CA THR A 8 -49.31 23.73 29.82
C THR A 8 -48.61 24.26 28.58
N SER A 9 -48.75 25.57 28.27
CA SER A 9 -48.07 26.20 27.15
C SER A 9 -46.57 26.39 27.41
N LEU A 10 -46.13 26.59 28.65
CA LEU A 10 -44.70 26.66 29.00
C LEU A 10 -44.00 25.28 28.94
N LEU A 11 -44.70 24.18 29.27
CA LEU A 11 -44.15 22.84 29.16
C LEU A 11 -43.97 22.39 27.70
N ILE A 12 -44.81 22.80 26.77
CA ILE A 12 -44.70 22.46 25.35
C ILE A 12 -43.57 23.26 24.68
N ALA A 13 -43.34 24.51 25.10
CA ALA A 13 -42.22 25.31 24.58
C ALA A 13 -40.85 24.78 24.98
N SER A 14 -40.72 24.06 26.10
CA SER A 14 -39.45 23.45 26.57
C SER A 14 -39.08 22.16 25.83
N LEU A 15 -40.03 21.51 25.14
CA LEU A 15 -39.81 20.27 24.38
C LEU A 15 -39.34 20.50 22.93
N LEU A 16 -39.45 21.75 22.40
CA LEU A 16 -39.02 22.11 21.05
C LEU A 16 -37.56 22.56 20.96
N GLY A 17 -36.85 22.56 22.06
CA GLY A 17 -35.41 22.90 22.15
C GLY A 17 -34.44 21.73 21.94
N PHE A 18 -34.86 20.59 21.35
CA PHE A 18 -33.91 19.62 20.82
C PHE A 18 -33.18 20.23 19.64
N GLY A 19 -32.09 20.92 19.96
CA GLY A 19 -31.16 21.39 18.96
C GLY A 19 -30.79 20.26 18.04
N VAL A 20 -31.08 20.41 16.76
CA VAL A 20 -30.52 19.58 15.70
C VAL A 20 -29.01 19.67 15.91
N ALA A 21 -28.43 18.64 16.49
CA ALA A 21 -26.98 18.50 16.50
C ALA A 21 -26.58 18.48 15.03
N HIS A 22 -26.21 19.65 14.48
CA HIS A 22 -25.54 19.70 13.20
C HIS A 22 -24.30 18.82 13.38
N ALA A 23 -24.34 17.64 12.77
CA ALA A 23 -23.14 16.84 12.59
C ALA A 23 -22.10 17.79 11.99
N GLN A 24 -21.08 18.11 12.81
CA GLN A 24 -20.06 19.09 12.40
C GLN A 24 -19.46 18.57 11.11
N ALA A 25 -19.59 19.36 10.03
CA ALA A 25 -19.13 18.95 8.70
C ALA A 25 -17.64 18.55 8.80
N PHE A 26 -17.31 17.30 8.50
CA PHE A 26 -15.93 16.82 8.46
C PHE A 26 -15.42 16.90 7.02
N PRO A 27 -14.17 17.37 6.80
CA PRO A 27 -13.26 18.04 7.75
C PRO A 27 -13.47 19.55 7.81
N THR A 28 -13.23 20.17 8.98
CA THR A 28 -13.26 21.62 9.18
C THR A 28 -11.89 22.28 9.31
N LYS A 29 -10.83 21.46 9.30
CA LYS A 29 -9.42 21.85 9.41
C LYS A 29 -8.56 20.90 8.58
N PRO A 30 -7.28 21.22 8.32
CA PRO A 30 -6.39 20.34 7.57
C PRO A 30 -6.31 18.93 8.15
N VAL A 31 -6.26 17.95 7.25
CA VAL A 31 -6.10 16.52 7.56
C VAL A 31 -4.66 16.11 7.26
N LYS A 32 -4.04 15.37 8.16
CA LYS A 32 -2.72 14.80 7.98
C LYS A 32 -2.85 13.38 7.40
N MET A 33 -2.08 13.08 6.35
CA MET A 33 -1.93 11.75 5.79
C MET A 33 -0.49 11.29 5.99
N VAL A 34 -0.28 10.40 6.97
CA VAL A 34 1.03 9.81 7.23
C VAL A 34 1.31 8.71 6.23
N VAL A 35 2.51 8.74 5.65
CA VAL A 35 3.05 7.71 4.75
C VAL A 35 4.27 7.10 5.42
N PRO A 36 4.27 5.81 5.77
CA PRO A 36 5.33 5.19 6.56
C PRO A 36 6.56 4.80 5.72
N THR A 37 6.72 5.40 4.55
CA THR A 37 7.84 5.19 3.63
C THR A 37 8.47 6.52 3.23
N GLY A 38 9.69 6.46 2.66
CA GLY A 38 10.37 7.65 2.14
C GLY A 38 9.62 8.28 0.97
N SER A 39 9.89 9.57 0.74
CA SER A 39 9.33 10.33 -0.38
C SER A 39 9.81 9.83 -1.74
N GLY A 40 9.03 10.05 -2.80
CA GLY A 40 9.36 9.73 -4.19
C GLY A 40 9.14 8.25 -4.57
N GLY A 41 8.76 7.39 -3.63
CA GLY A 41 8.37 6.00 -3.91
C GLY A 41 6.93 5.86 -4.37
N GLY A 42 6.54 4.65 -4.80
CA GLY A 42 5.17 4.38 -5.27
C GLY A 42 4.08 4.74 -4.25
N THR A 43 4.31 4.45 -2.97
CA THR A 43 3.38 4.79 -1.88
C THR A 43 3.19 6.30 -1.74
N ASP A 44 4.28 7.07 -1.78
CA ASP A 44 4.24 8.53 -1.70
C ASP A 44 3.51 9.14 -2.89
N ASN A 45 3.77 8.63 -4.10
CA ASN A 45 3.10 9.09 -5.32
C ASN A 45 1.57 8.87 -5.24
N VAL A 46 1.14 7.68 -4.81
CA VAL A 46 -0.28 7.39 -4.63
C VAL A 46 -0.90 8.24 -3.53
N ALA A 47 -0.19 8.43 -2.40
CA ALA A 47 -0.66 9.29 -1.30
C ALA A 47 -0.88 10.73 -1.76
N ARG A 48 0.03 11.31 -2.55
CA ARG A 48 -0.11 12.68 -3.07
C ARG A 48 -1.25 12.81 -4.06
N LEU A 49 -1.48 11.81 -4.92
CA LEU A 49 -2.64 11.78 -5.82
C LEU A 49 -3.96 11.78 -5.04
N VAL A 50 -4.07 10.93 -4.02
CA VAL A 50 -5.27 10.86 -3.16
C VAL A 50 -5.44 12.15 -2.36
N ALA A 51 -4.37 12.64 -1.72
CA ALA A 51 -4.39 13.84 -0.89
C ALA A 51 -4.80 15.08 -1.70
N GLN A 52 -4.31 15.22 -2.93
CA GLN A 52 -4.70 16.29 -3.82
C GLN A 52 -6.22 16.25 -4.08
N LYS A 53 -6.76 15.11 -4.48
CA LYS A 53 -8.18 14.97 -4.81
C LYS A 53 -9.10 15.11 -3.60
N LEU A 54 -8.69 14.61 -2.44
CA LEU A 54 -9.42 14.85 -1.20
C LEU A 54 -9.38 16.33 -0.81
N SER A 55 -8.24 17.02 -1.00
CA SER A 55 -8.15 18.47 -0.72
C SER A 55 -9.08 19.27 -1.63
N GLU A 56 -9.13 18.95 -2.92
CA GLU A 56 -10.06 19.58 -3.89
C GLU A 56 -11.52 19.36 -3.46
N LYS A 57 -11.85 18.13 -3.04
CA LYS A 57 -13.21 17.75 -2.66
C LYS A 57 -13.66 18.35 -1.33
N TRP A 58 -12.78 18.40 -0.34
CA TRP A 58 -13.11 18.86 1.02
C TRP A 58 -12.96 20.36 1.23
N GLY A 59 -12.29 21.08 0.33
CA GLY A 59 -11.93 22.48 0.55
C GLY A 59 -10.99 22.67 1.75
N GLN A 60 -10.38 21.60 2.24
CA GLN A 60 -9.42 21.56 3.33
C GLN A 60 -8.15 20.85 2.89
N ALA A 61 -6.99 21.35 3.31
CA ALA A 61 -5.72 20.73 2.93
C ALA A 61 -5.58 19.32 3.49
N VAL A 62 -5.19 18.36 2.64
CA VAL A 62 -4.71 17.04 3.07
C VAL A 62 -3.20 17.01 2.88
N VAL A 63 -2.47 17.03 4.00
CA VAL A 63 -1.01 17.18 4.02
C VAL A 63 -0.35 15.83 4.16
N VAL A 64 0.45 15.42 3.17
CA VAL A 64 1.23 14.18 3.21
C VAL A 64 2.48 14.40 4.05
N GLU A 65 2.66 13.54 5.06
CA GLU A 65 3.82 13.50 5.94
C GLU A 65 4.53 12.15 5.83
N ASN A 66 5.73 12.11 5.25
CA ASN A 66 6.53 10.89 5.18
C ASN A 66 7.23 10.64 6.52
N ARG A 67 6.98 9.46 7.13
CA ARG A 67 7.62 8.98 8.37
C ARG A 67 8.22 7.60 8.17
N PRO A 68 9.34 7.49 7.45
CA PRO A 68 10.01 6.20 7.24
C PRO A 68 10.67 5.70 8.53
N GLY A 69 10.93 4.40 8.59
CA GLY A 69 11.67 3.74 9.66
C GLY A 69 11.13 2.35 9.96
N ALA A 70 12.04 1.41 10.21
CA ALA A 70 11.75 0.01 10.55
C ALA A 70 10.64 -0.60 9.66
N GLU A 71 10.81 -0.53 8.33
CA GLU A 71 9.84 -1.04 7.34
C GLU A 71 8.41 -0.48 7.50
N GLY A 72 8.29 0.77 7.94
CA GLY A 72 7.02 1.45 8.10
C GLY A 72 6.42 1.37 9.52
N ILE A 73 7.05 0.64 10.44
CA ILE A 73 6.58 0.51 11.82
C ILE A 73 6.53 1.88 12.51
N THR A 74 7.57 2.70 12.37
CA THR A 74 7.66 4.03 12.99
C THR A 74 6.49 4.95 12.59
N GLY A 75 6.17 5.01 11.28
CA GLY A 75 5.08 5.84 10.80
C GLY A 75 3.71 5.31 11.21
N THR A 76 3.53 3.99 11.18
CA THR A 76 2.30 3.32 11.62
C THR A 76 2.03 3.56 13.11
N GLU A 77 3.03 3.37 13.97
CA GLU A 77 2.92 3.60 15.41
C GLU A 77 2.53 5.06 15.74
N ALA A 78 3.07 6.02 14.99
CA ALA A 78 2.70 7.42 15.17
C ALA A 78 1.21 7.69 14.89
N VAL A 79 0.59 6.93 13.96
CA VAL A 79 -0.85 7.04 13.69
C VAL A 79 -1.67 6.27 14.73
N VAL A 80 -1.24 5.09 15.13
CA VAL A 80 -1.89 4.32 16.21
C VAL A 80 -2.05 5.17 17.49
N ARG A 81 -1.03 6.00 17.81
CA ARG A 81 -1.05 6.90 18.97
C ARG A 81 -1.75 8.24 18.74
N ALA A 82 -2.22 8.52 17.51
CA ALA A 82 -2.91 9.76 17.20
C ALA A 82 -4.36 9.75 17.73
N ARG A 83 -5.00 10.93 17.73
CA ARG A 83 -6.43 11.03 18.07
C ARG A 83 -7.26 10.32 17.00
N ASN A 84 -8.29 9.64 17.43
CA ASN A 84 -9.24 8.96 16.56
C ASN A 84 -10.38 9.88 16.06
N ASP A 85 -10.03 11.12 15.72
CA ASP A 85 -10.97 12.16 15.28
C ASP A 85 -11.07 12.30 13.74
N GLY A 86 -10.37 11.43 12.99
CA GLY A 86 -10.34 11.42 11.52
C GLY A 86 -9.34 12.39 10.90
N TYR A 87 -8.68 13.26 11.68
CA TYR A 87 -7.72 14.25 11.17
C TYR A 87 -6.29 13.72 11.02
N THR A 88 -6.06 12.46 11.37
CA THR A 88 -4.81 11.76 11.09
C THR A 88 -5.14 10.45 10.40
N LEU A 89 -4.69 10.31 9.17
CA LEU A 89 -4.86 9.12 8.34
C LEU A 89 -3.51 8.46 8.09
N LEU A 90 -3.53 7.18 7.77
CA LEU A 90 -2.35 6.38 7.42
C LEU A 90 -2.55 5.79 6.04
N LEU A 91 -1.64 6.06 5.10
CA LEU A 91 -1.61 5.38 3.82
C LEU A 91 -0.41 4.44 3.76
N VAL A 92 -0.69 3.14 3.69
CA VAL A 92 0.31 2.06 3.77
C VAL A 92 0.49 1.31 2.45
N PRO A 93 1.70 0.78 2.17
CA PRO A 93 1.92 -0.23 1.15
C PRO A 93 1.67 -1.64 1.67
N SER A 94 1.77 -2.63 0.78
CA SER A 94 1.58 -4.06 1.04
C SER A 94 2.48 -4.65 2.14
N GLY A 95 3.64 -4.07 2.40
CA GLY A 95 4.51 -4.46 3.52
C GLY A 95 3.86 -4.36 4.91
N HIS A 96 2.79 -3.56 5.03
CA HIS A 96 2.08 -3.38 6.30
C HIS A 96 1.49 -4.68 6.87
N THR A 97 0.91 -5.53 6.04
CA THR A 97 0.36 -6.84 6.45
C THR A 97 1.42 -7.92 6.59
N LEU A 98 2.64 -7.68 6.13
CA LEU A 98 3.75 -8.61 6.31
C LEU A 98 4.47 -8.42 7.64
N ASN A 99 4.48 -7.21 8.19
CA ASN A 99 5.16 -6.90 9.45
C ASN A 99 4.78 -7.84 10.61
N PRO A 100 3.50 -8.26 10.81
CA PRO A 100 3.14 -9.23 11.86
C PRO A 100 3.83 -10.60 11.72
N THR A 101 4.29 -10.95 10.52
CA THR A 101 4.90 -12.26 10.24
C THR A 101 6.41 -12.20 10.10
N THR A 102 6.97 -11.03 9.83
CA THR A 102 8.41 -10.82 9.65
C THR A 102 9.10 -10.28 10.89
N ARG A 103 8.34 -9.80 11.88
CA ARG A 103 8.87 -9.23 13.13
C ARG A 103 8.53 -10.09 14.33
N ILE A 104 9.52 -10.26 15.24
CA ILE A 104 9.31 -10.96 16.52
C ILE A 104 8.30 -10.22 17.39
N SER A 105 8.30 -8.88 17.36
CA SER A 105 7.37 -8.04 18.08
C SER A 105 7.05 -6.76 17.31
N LEU A 106 5.78 -6.32 17.43
CA LEU A 106 5.32 -5.02 16.93
C LEU A 106 4.82 -4.18 18.10
N PRO A 107 5.01 -2.84 18.08
CA PRO A 107 4.47 -1.95 19.10
C PRO A 107 2.97 -1.68 18.97
N TYR A 108 2.28 -2.37 18.06
CA TYR A 108 0.84 -2.26 17.78
C TYR A 108 0.29 -3.58 17.22
N ASP A 109 -1.01 -3.77 17.33
CA ASP A 109 -1.75 -4.83 16.63
C ASP A 109 -2.28 -4.28 15.29
N THR A 110 -1.78 -4.84 14.18
CA THR A 110 -2.09 -4.38 12.82
C THR A 110 -3.59 -4.37 12.49
N LEU A 111 -4.38 -5.25 13.10
CA LEU A 111 -5.81 -5.38 12.83
C LEU A 111 -6.69 -4.67 13.88
N LYS A 112 -6.22 -4.52 15.13
CA LYS A 112 -7.03 -3.97 16.23
C LYS A 112 -6.78 -2.49 16.49
N ASP A 113 -5.54 -2.01 16.29
CA ASP A 113 -5.17 -0.64 16.62
C ASP A 113 -5.39 0.35 15.48
N LEU A 114 -5.88 -0.13 14.34
CA LEU A 114 -6.21 0.65 13.15
C LEU A 114 -7.63 0.32 12.66
N SER A 115 -8.33 1.35 12.19
CA SER A 115 -9.62 1.23 11.49
C SER A 115 -9.37 1.23 9.98
N PRO A 116 -9.67 0.13 9.26
CA PRO A 116 -9.61 0.10 7.81
C PRO A 116 -10.58 1.12 7.21
N ILE A 117 -10.16 1.83 6.17
CA ILE A 117 -11.03 2.72 5.38
C ILE A 117 -11.28 2.10 4.02
N THR A 118 -10.23 1.91 3.23
CA THR A 118 -10.36 1.31 1.89
C THR A 118 -8.98 0.96 1.31
N MET A 119 -8.95 -0.01 0.42
CA MET A 119 -7.83 -0.20 -0.51
C MET A 119 -7.99 0.79 -1.68
N ILE A 120 -7.02 1.68 -1.86
CA ILE A 120 -7.02 2.68 -2.95
C ILE A 120 -6.85 1.98 -4.30
N GLY A 121 -5.90 1.07 -4.38
CA GLY A 121 -5.58 0.34 -5.59
C GLY A 121 -4.53 -0.73 -5.35
N GLN A 122 -4.37 -1.57 -6.37
CA GLN A 122 -3.38 -2.65 -6.37
C GLN A 122 -2.78 -2.83 -7.76
N GLY A 123 -1.60 -3.45 -7.80
CA GLY A 123 -0.94 -3.79 -9.06
C GLY A 123 0.07 -4.92 -8.85
N PRO A 124 0.53 -5.56 -9.93
CA PRO A 124 1.50 -6.63 -9.81
C PRO A 124 2.85 -6.10 -9.32
N PHE A 125 3.60 -6.97 -8.66
CA PHE A 125 5.04 -6.82 -8.56
C PHE A 125 5.69 -7.20 -9.88
N ALA A 126 6.78 -6.54 -10.22
CA ALA A 126 7.59 -6.90 -11.36
C ALA A 126 9.02 -7.23 -10.93
N LEU A 127 9.59 -8.25 -11.54
CA LEU A 127 11.01 -8.57 -11.49
C LEU A 127 11.71 -7.75 -12.57
N ALA A 128 12.56 -6.84 -12.13
CA ALA A 128 13.34 -5.97 -12.99
C ALA A 128 14.83 -6.29 -12.87
N VAL A 129 15.54 -6.24 -13.99
CA VAL A 129 17.01 -6.36 -14.03
C VAL A 129 17.66 -5.11 -14.59
N GLY A 130 18.87 -4.80 -14.12
CA GLY A 130 19.69 -3.73 -14.67
C GLY A 130 20.21 -4.06 -16.07
N SER A 131 20.61 -3.03 -16.81
CA SER A 131 21.08 -3.17 -18.21
C SER A 131 22.32 -4.05 -18.36
N LYS A 132 23.13 -4.17 -17.31
CA LYS A 132 24.35 -5.01 -17.30
C LYS A 132 24.07 -6.50 -17.13
N VAL A 133 22.85 -6.88 -16.68
CA VAL A 133 22.46 -8.29 -16.54
C VAL A 133 22.18 -8.87 -17.93
N PRO A 134 22.88 -9.93 -18.36
CA PRO A 134 22.75 -10.44 -19.73
C PRO A 134 21.43 -11.19 -19.98
N ALA A 135 20.68 -11.56 -18.91
CA ALA A 135 19.42 -12.28 -19.02
C ALA A 135 18.33 -11.44 -19.71
N LYS A 136 17.67 -12.02 -20.70
CA LYS A 136 16.59 -11.41 -21.49
C LYS A 136 15.20 -11.86 -21.05
N ASP A 137 15.13 -12.97 -20.34
CA ASP A 137 13.91 -13.55 -19.79
C ASP A 137 14.19 -14.22 -18.42
N LEU A 138 13.12 -14.70 -17.80
CA LEU A 138 13.18 -15.34 -16.47
C LEU A 138 13.98 -16.65 -16.49
N LYS A 139 13.97 -17.41 -17.59
CA LYS A 139 14.69 -18.69 -17.71
C LYS A 139 16.20 -18.46 -17.81
N GLU A 140 16.60 -17.46 -18.59
CA GLU A 140 18.01 -17.04 -18.69
C GLU A 140 18.51 -16.50 -17.34
N LEU A 141 17.68 -15.73 -16.62
CA LEU A 141 18.03 -15.27 -15.27
C LEU A 141 18.22 -16.43 -14.30
N ALA A 142 17.30 -17.39 -14.27
CA ALA A 142 17.41 -18.56 -13.42
C ALA A 142 18.64 -19.42 -13.77
N THR A 143 18.95 -19.57 -15.07
CA THR A 143 20.15 -20.27 -15.54
C THR A 143 21.42 -19.57 -15.05
N LEU A 144 21.49 -18.25 -15.21
CA LEU A 144 22.61 -17.44 -14.74
C LEU A 144 22.80 -17.55 -13.22
N ALA A 145 21.70 -17.45 -12.45
CA ALA A 145 21.73 -17.58 -11.00
C ALA A 145 22.15 -18.97 -10.52
N LYS A 146 21.74 -20.04 -11.22
CA LYS A 146 22.18 -21.42 -10.94
C LYS A 146 23.66 -21.65 -11.23
N ALA A 147 24.17 -21.03 -12.31
CA ALA A 147 25.58 -21.12 -12.67
C ALA A 147 26.50 -20.36 -11.69
N GLN A 148 25.95 -19.37 -10.98
CA GLN A 148 26.72 -18.49 -10.08
C GLN A 148 25.97 -18.28 -8.75
N PRO A 149 25.79 -19.33 -7.91
CA PRO A 149 25.05 -19.22 -6.65
C PRO A 149 25.65 -18.16 -5.72
N GLY A 150 24.81 -17.26 -5.21
CA GLY A 150 25.21 -16.19 -4.31
C GLY A 150 26.00 -15.03 -4.94
N LYS A 151 26.14 -14.99 -6.26
CA LYS A 151 26.83 -13.89 -6.97
C LYS A 151 25.89 -12.78 -7.41
N LEU A 152 24.67 -13.13 -7.78
CA LEU A 152 23.64 -12.14 -8.06
C LEU A 152 22.98 -11.68 -6.76
N SER A 153 22.57 -10.42 -6.75
CA SER A 153 21.86 -9.83 -5.63
C SER A 153 20.57 -9.13 -6.08
N PHE A 154 19.60 -9.12 -5.18
CA PHE A 154 18.37 -8.35 -5.37
C PHE A 154 18.18 -7.34 -4.24
N ALA A 155 17.68 -6.15 -4.60
CA ALA A 155 17.35 -5.12 -3.63
C ALA A 155 15.93 -5.33 -3.09
N SER A 156 15.79 -5.21 -1.76
CA SER A 156 14.50 -5.07 -1.09
C SER A 156 14.41 -3.75 -0.33
N ALA A 157 13.28 -3.07 -0.41
CA ALA A 157 13.03 -1.80 0.28
C ALA A 157 11.96 -1.91 1.37
N ASP A 158 11.29 -3.04 1.43
CA ASP A 158 10.27 -3.41 2.39
C ASP A 158 10.08 -4.94 2.44
N ALA A 159 9.26 -5.40 3.37
CA ALA A 159 8.98 -6.82 3.54
C ALA A 159 8.37 -7.47 2.28
N SER A 160 7.58 -6.72 1.48
CA SER A 160 6.94 -7.27 0.26
C SER A 160 7.96 -7.51 -0.84
N SER A 161 8.87 -6.58 -1.09
CA SER A 161 9.92 -6.73 -2.09
C SER A 161 10.92 -7.83 -1.68
N ARG A 162 11.21 -7.97 -0.37
CA ARG A 162 11.98 -9.11 0.16
C ARG A 162 11.26 -10.43 -0.11
N LEU A 163 9.98 -10.52 0.27
CA LEU A 163 9.17 -11.73 0.04
C LEU A 163 9.13 -12.11 -1.44
N ALA A 164 8.96 -11.13 -2.33
CA ALA A 164 8.97 -11.37 -3.77
C ALA A 164 10.28 -12.02 -4.23
N GLY A 165 11.43 -11.52 -3.77
CA GLY A 165 12.75 -12.12 -4.09
C GLY A 165 12.91 -13.54 -3.55
N GLU A 166 12.55 -13.77 -2.29
CA GLU A 166 12.65 -15.10 -1.67
C GLU A 166 11.69 -16.12 -2.28
N MET A 167 10.49 -15.68 -2.68
CA MET A 167 9.57 -16.54 -3.44
C MET A 167 10.18 -16.97 -4.78
N PHE A 168 10.80 -16.04 -5.50
CA PHE A 168 11.47 -16.38 -6.76
C PHE A 168 12.63 -17.34 -6.52
N ASN A 169 13.47 -17.09 -5.52
CA ASN A 169 14.56 -17.99 -5.13
C ASN A 169 14.05 -19.41 -4.91
N THR A 170 12.96 -19.55 -4.15
CA THR A 170 12.35 -20.85 -3.81
C THR A 170 11.79 -21.52 -5.06
N LEU A 171 10.98 -20.81 -5.86
CA LEU A 171 10.32 -21.38 -7.03
C LEU A 171 11.30 -21.76 -8.15
N ALA A 172 12.30 -20.91 -8.39
CA ALA A 172 13.31 -21.15 -9.43
C ALA A 172 14.45 -22.08 -8.97
N GLY A 173 14.54 -22.39 -7.66
CA GLY A 173 15.62 -23.18 -7.07
C GLY A 173 16.99 -22.50 -7.24
N VAL A 174 17.07 -21.22 -6.92
CA VAL A 174 18.25 -20.36 -7.07
C VAL A 174 18.64 -19.72 -5.75
N ASN A 175 19.87 -19.19 -5.66
CA ASN A 175 20.34 -18.41 -4.52
C ASN A 175 20.79 -17.03 -5.00
N ILE A 176 19.85 -16.06 -4.96
CA ILE A 176 20.11 -14.65 -5.22
C ILE A 176 20.07 -13.93 -3.87
N VAL A 177 21.12 -13.16 -3.55
CA VAL A 177 21.30 -12.56 -2.21
C VAL A 177 20.43 -11.34 -2.01
N ASN A 178 19.70 -11.27 -0.90
CA ASN A 178 18.95 -10.07 -0.53
C ASN A 178 19.85 -8.95 -0.02
N VAL A 179 19.71 -7.74 -0.55
CA VAL A 179 20.36 -6.52 -0.08
C VAL A 179 19.29 -5.51 0.33
N PRO A 180 19.14 -5.20 1.63
CA PRO A 180 18.14 -4.25 2.10
C PRO A 180 18.50 -2.79 1.75
N TYR A 181 17.51 -2.03 1.29
CA TYR A 181 17.58 -0.62 0.96
C TYR A 181 16.62 0.22 1.80
N LYS A 182 16.98 1.48 2.04
CA LYS A 182 16.12 2.43 2.79
C LYS A 182 14.85 2.84 2.02
N SER A 183 14.87 2.75 0.69
CA SER A 183 13.71 3.04 -0.17
C SER A 183 13.86 2.35 -1.53
N MET A 184 12.75 2.10 -2.20
CA MET A 184 12.74 1.60 -3.57
C MET A 184 13.39 2.58 -4.56
N GLY A 185 13.31 3.88 -4.32
CA GLY A 185 13.98 4.88 -5.14
C GLY A 185 15.51 4.71 -5.13
N ASN A 186 16.11 4.47 -3.96
CA ASN A 186 17.55 4.21 -3.84
C ASN A 186 17.94 2.91 -4.55
N ALA A 187 17.15 1.84 -4.36
CA ALA A 187 17.35 0.57 -5.03
C ALA A 187 17.31 0.69 -6.56
N LEU A 188 16.36 1.48 -7.09
CA LEU A 188 16.24 1.72 -8.53
C LEU A 188 17.37 2.58 -9.09
N THR A 189 17.89 3.52 -8.33
CA THR A 189 19.09 4.29 -8.70
C THR A 189 20.29 3.38 -8.86
N ASP A 190 20.50 2.49 -7.89
CA ASP A 190 21.61 1.52 -7.92
C ASP A 190 21.42 0.44 -9.01
N LEU A 191 20.17 0.03 -9.27
CA LEU A 191 19.86 -0.86 -10.39
C LEU A 191 20.22 -0.23 -11.74
N ALA A 192 19.84 1.03 -11.94
CA ALA A 192 20.14 1.77 -13.15
C ALA A 192 21.67 2.01 -13.31
N GLY A 193 22.37 2.25 -12.20
CA GLY A 193 23.84 2.37 -12.15
C GLY A 193 24.59 1.04 -12.30
N GLY A 194 23.89 -0.10 -12.15
CA GLY A 194 24.45 -1.44 -12.19
C GLY A 194 25.30 -1.77 -10.96
N HIS A 195 24.90 -1.25 -9.80
CA HIS A 195 25.44 -1.57 -8.47
C HIS A 195 24.65 -2.68 -7.78
N ILE A 196 23.45 -2.97 -8.24
CA ILE A 196 22.62 -4.13 -7.89
C ILE A 196 22.08 -4.74 -9.17
N GLU A 197 21.83 -6.05 -9.22
CA GLU A 197 21.43 -6.76 -10.44
C GLU A 197 19.93 -6.79 -10.63
N ILE A 198 19.16 -6.95 -9.55
CA ILE A 198 17.73 -7.26 -9.58
C ILE A 198 16.98 -6.39 -8.58
N VAL A 199 15.75 -6.02 -8.95
CA VAL A 199 14.78 -5.40 -8.06
C VAL A 199 13.42 -6.10 -8.23
N TYR A 200 12.76 -6.36 -7.12
CA TYR A 200 11.34 -6.71 -7.09
C TYR A 200 10.57 -5.48 -6.62
N GLY A 201 9.84 -4.86 -7.52
CA GLY A 201 9.12 -3.63 -7.23
C GLY A 201 7.70 -3.62 -7.78
N GLY A 202 6.79 -2.89 -7.11
CA GLY A 202 5.48 -2.60 -7.69
C GLY A 202 5.62 -1.84 -9.01
N MET A 203 4.70 -2.08 -9.95
CA MET A 203 4.72 -1.44 -11.28
C MET A 203 4.84 0.09 -11.21
N SER A 204 4.23 0.72 -10.19
CA SER A 204 4.35 2.16 -9.94
C SER A 204 5.79 2.66 -9.85
N SER A 205 6.70 1.82 -9.36
CA SER A 205 8.10 2.18 -9.15
C SER A 205 8.99 1.85 -10.36
N VAL A 206 8.77 0.70 -11.00
CA VAL A 206 9.68 0.18 -12.04
C VAL A 206 9.28 0.56 -13.47
N LEU A 207 7.99 0.79 -13.74
CA LEU A 207 7.47 1.05 -15.07
C LEU A 207 8.07 2.29 -15.76
N PRO A 208 8.28 3.43 -15.07
CA PRO A 208 8.91 4.60 -15.69
C PRO A 208 10.31 4.32 -16.22
N LEU A 209 11.14 3.61 -15.47
CA LEU A 209 12.50 3.24 -15.87
C LEU A 209 12.54 2.18 -16.96
N HIS A 210 11.59 1.25 -16.95
CA HIS A 210 11.44 0.27 -18.03
C HIS A 210 11.09 0.95 -19.35
N ARG A 211 10.13 1.88 -19.35
CA ARG A 211 9.75 2.66 -20.53
C ARG A 211 10.89 3.55 -21.06
N ALA A 212 11.73 4.03 -20.16
CA ALA A 212 12.94 4.77 -20.52
C ALA A 212 14.08 3.86 -21.04
N GLY A 213 13.90 2.52 -21.03
CA GLY A 213 14.94 1.58 -21.45
C GLY A 213 16.12 1.44 -20.47
N THR A 214 16.03 2.04 -19.27
CA THR A 214 17.11 2.03 -18.28
C THR A 214 17.21 0.68 -17.57
N ILE A 215 16.08 0.02 -17.36
CA ILE A 215 15.98 -1.32 -16.77
C ILE A 215 15.10 -2.21 -17.66
N ARG A 216 15.14 -3.52 -17.45
CA ARG A 216 14.30 -4.49 -18.16
C ARG A 216 13.39 -5.23 -17.18
N LEU A 217 12.09 -5.29 -17.46
CA LEU A 217 11.17 -6.17 -16.75
C LEU A 217 11.24 -7.56 -17.38
N LEU A 218 11.44 -8.60 -16.59
CA LEU A 218 11.49 -9.99 -17.05
C LEU A 218 10.21 -10.76 -16.75
N GLY A 219 9.44 -10.33 -15.75
CA GLY A 219 8.18 -10.95 -15.40
C GLY A 219 7.38 -10.14 -14.40
N VAL A 220 6.08 -10.39 -14.35
CA VAL A 220 5.15 -9.79 -13.38
C VAL A 220 4.46 -10.87 -12.55
N SER A 221 4.03 -10.52 -11.35
CA SER A 221 3.23 -11.38 -10.49
C SER A 221 1.77 -11.47 -10.94
N GLY A 222 1.06 -12.47 -10.42
CA GLY A 222 -0.35 -12.70 -10.70
C GLY A 222 -0.60 -13.63 -11.88
N GLU A 223 -1.89 -13.91 -12.12
CA GLU A 223 -2.34 -14.85 -13.14
C GLU A 223 -2.37 -14.25 -14.56
N SER A 224 -2.38 -12.93 -14.69
CA SER A 224 -2.48 -12.22 -15.96
C SER A 224 -1.43 -11.12 -16.09
N ARG A 225 -1.03 -10.85 -17.33
CA ARG A 225 -0.09 -9.77 -17.65
C ARG A 225 -0.66 -8.41 -17.28
N SER A 226 0.22 -7.48 -16.92
CA SER A 226 -0.19 -6.11 -16.69
C SER A 226 -0.63 -5.44 -18.00
N PRO A 227 -1.79 -4.76 -18.06
CA PRO A 227 -2.19 -3.98 -19.24
C PRO A 227 -1.24 -2.80 -19.54
N LEU A 228 -0.36 -2.46 -18.60
CA LEU A 228 0.62 -1.39 -18.74
C LEU A 228 1.94 -1.84 -19.37
N ALA A 229 2.18 -3.14 -19.40
CA ALA A 229 3.33 -3.81 -20.03
C ALA A 229 2.89 -5.20 -20.54
N PRO A 230 2.02 -5.28 -21.55
CA PRO A 230 1.45 -6.55 -22.02
C PRO A 230 2.49 -7.47 -22.68
N GLU A 231 3.63 -6.92 -23.06
CA GLU A 231 4.79 -7.66 -23.58
C GLU A 231 5.52 -8.45 -22.49
N VAL A 232 5.39 -8.05 -21.19
CA VAL A 232 6.06 -8.71 -20.08
C VAL A 232 5.22 -9.91 -19.62
N PRO A 233 5.75 -11.14 -19.65
CA PRO A 233 5.01 -12.32 -19.23
C PRO A 233 4.78 -12.34 -17.72
N THR A 234 3.83 -13.15 -17.26
CA THR A 234 3.74 -13.48 -15.84
C THR A 234 4.84 -14.48 -15.45
N ILE A 235 5.21 -14.50 -14.18
CA ILE A 235 6.15 -15.51 -13.66
C ILE A 235 5.54 -16.91 -13.78
N ALA A 236 4.20 -17.02 -13.68
CA ALA A 236 3.47 -18.26 -13.89
C ALA A 236 3.58 -18.75 -15.35
N GLU A 237 3.45 -17.87 -16.36
CA GLU A 237 3.65 -18.20 -17.79
C GLU A 237 5.07 -18.73 -18.09
N ALA A 238 6.06 -18.30 -17.30
CA ALA A 238 7.43 -18.80 -17.44
C ALA A 238 7.65 -20.20 -16.83
N GLY A 239 6.63 -20.77 -16.14
CA GLY A 239 6.62 -22.15 -15.69
C GLY A 239 6.93 -22.36 -14.20
N TRP A 240 6.97 -21.30 -13.37
CA TRP A 240 7.24 -21.40 -11.93
C TRP A 240 6.00 -21.42 -11.04
N GLY A 241 4.79 -21.63 -11.61
CA GLY A 241 3.56 -21.74 -10.83
C GLY A 241 3.04 -20.42 -10.33
N ALA A 242 2.12 -20.47 -9.36
CA ALA A 242 1.49 -19.27 -8.81
C ALA A 242 2.51 -18.37 -8.10
N TYR A 243 2.58 -17.12 -8.53
CA TYR A 243 3.41 -16.08 -7.92
C TYR A 243 2.50 -14.91 -7.51
N ASP A 244 1.67 -15.17 -6.50
CA ASP A 244 0.56 -14.29 -6.08
C ASP A 244 1.00 -13.30 -5.01
N ILE A 245 1.82 -12.36 -5.41
CA ILE A 245 2.17 -11.19 -4.60
C ILE A 245 1.79 -9.92 -5.34
N PHE A 246 1.12 -8.99 -4.64
CA PHE A 246 0.65 -7.74 -5.22
C PHE A 246 1.12 -6.55 -4.39
N ALA A 247 1.55 -5.50 -5.08
CA ALA A 247 1.67 -4.19 -4.48
C ALA A 247 0.25 -3.62 -4.30
N TRP A 248 -0.09 -3.19 -3.10
CA TRP A 248 -1.37 -2.52 -2.85
C TRP A 248 -1.15 -1.31 -1.93
N TYR A 249 -2.12 -0.40 -1.97
CA TYR A 249 -2.10 0.83 -1.20
C TYR A 249 -3.41 0.94 -0.43
N GLY A 250 -3.33 1.01 0.89
CA GLY A 250 -4.48 1.05 1.78
C GLY A 250 -4.53 2.32 2.62
N LEU A 251 -5.72 2.83 2.82
CA LEU A 251 -6.00 3.95 3.70
C LEU A 251 -6.63 3.45 5.00
N LEU A 252 -6.07 3.90 6.12
CA LEU A 252 -6.44 3.50 7.48
C LEU A 252 -6.56 4.75 8.35
N ALA A 253 -7.23 4.62 9.50
CA ALA A 253 -7.28 5.62 10.57
C ALA A 253 -6.93 4.96 11.91
N PRO A 254 -6.70 5.72 13.00
CA PRO A 254 -6.58 5.17 14.35
C PRO A 254 -7.83 4.37 14.73
N ALA A 255 -7.66 3.30 15.50
CA ALA A 255 -8.79 2.52 16.03
C ALA A 255 -9.76 3.41 16.80
N GLY A 256 -11.07 3.11 16.68
CA GLY A 256 -12.13 3.89 17.32
C GLY A 256 -12.45 5.23 16.64
N THR A 257 -11.90 5.49 15.43
CA THR A 257 -12.38 6.60 14.60
C THR A 257 -13.87 6.42 14.33
N PRO A 258 -14.71 7.46 14.53
CA PRO A 258 -16.16 7.34 14.37
C PRO A 258 -16.57 6.74 13.03
N ALA A 259 -17.45 5.75 13.04
CA ALA A 259 -17.88 5.02 11.84
C ALA A 259 -18.41 5.94 10.74
N ALA A 260 -19.08 7.05 11.11
CA ALA A 260 -19.58 8.04 10.15
C ALA A 260 -18.44 8.75 9.40
N ILE A 261 -17.32 9.04 10.09
CA ILE A 261 -16.13 9.66 9.48
C ILE A 261 -15.43 8.65 8.56
N VAL A 262 -15.26 7.39 9.02
CA VAL A 262 -14.69 6.31 8.20
C VAL A 262 -15.50 6.11 6.92
N ALA A 263 -16.83 6.04 7.04
CA ALA A 263 -17.73 5.87 5.90
C ALA A 263 -17.69 7.07 4.94
N GLN A 264 -17.62 8.30 5.47
CA GLN A 264 -17.51 9.50 4.65
C GLN A 264 -16.20 9.49 3.86
N ILE A 265 -15.06 9.24 4.50
CA ILE A 265 -13.75 9.19 3.82
C ILE A 265 -13.76 8.09 2.76
N GLN A 266 -14.30 6.90 3.08
CA GLN A 266 -14.40 5.80 2.13
C GLN A 266 -15.22 6.19 0.90
N ASN A 267 -16.41 6.77 1.09
CA ASN A 267 -17.28 7.22 0.01
C ASN A 267 -16.58 8.28 -0.88
N ASP A 268 -15.87 9.21 -0.26
CA ASP A 268 -15.13 10.24 -0.97
C ASP A 268 -14.00 9.66 -1.81
N VAL A 269 -13.24 8.71 -1.26
CA VAL A 269 -12.20 7.98 -2.00
C VAL A 269 -12.82 7.13 -3.12
N ALA A 270 -13.96 6.47 -2.88
CA ALA A 270 -14.66 5.71 -3.92
C ALA A 270 -15.08 6.58 -5.10
N GLN A 271 -15.59 7.78 -4.85
CA GLN A 271 -15.92 8.74 -5.91
C GLN A 271 -14.67 9.22 -6.67
N ILE A 272 -13.57 9.50 -5.95
CA ILE A 272 -12.30 9.89 -6.55
C ILE A 272 -11.75 8.77 -7.43
N THR A 273 -11.76 7.55 -6.96
CA THR A 273 -11.26 6.39 -7.71
C THR A 273 -12.14 6.00 -8.91
N ALA A 274 -13.41 6.41 -8.91
CA ALA A 274 -14.31 6.26 -10.05
C ALA A 274 -14.06 7.30 -11.15
N ASP A 275 -13.43 8.44 -10.83
CA ASP A 275 -13.12 9.51 -11.77
C ASP A 275 -12.14 9.00 -12.86
N PRO A 276 -12.46 9.21 -14.17
CA PRO A 276 -11.60 8.72 -15.26
C PRO A 276 -10.19 9.32 -15.25
N ALA A 277 -10.03 10.59 -14.87
CA ALA A 277 -8.73 11.26 -14.83
C ALA A 277 -7.87 10.72 -13.66
N PHE A 278 -8.50 10.45 -12.51
CA PHE A 278 -7.83 9.79 -11.39
C PHE A 278 -7.42 8.36 -11.76
N LYS A 279 -8.33 7.58 -12.36
CA LYS A 279 -8.02 6.22 -12.87
C LYS A 279 -6.81 6.24 -13.80
N ALA A 280 -6.81 7.13 -14.77
CA ALA A 280 -5.69 7.26 -15.71
C ALA A 280 -4.39 7.65 -15.00
N SER A 281 -4.46 8.49 -13.97
CA SER A 281 -3.30 8.87 -13.16
C SER A 281 -2.79 7.71 -12.31
N LEU A 282 -3.68 6.97 -11.66
CA LEU A 282 -3.33 5.80 -10.85
C LEU A 282 -2.75 4.68 -11.72
N LEU A 283 -3.35 4.42 -12.89
CA LEU A 283 -2.82 3.46 -13.88
C LEU A 283 -1.40 3.82 -14.32
N ARG A 284 -1.09 5.11 -14.54
CA ARG A 284 0.30 5.50 -14.87
C ARG A 284 1.30 5.17 -13.76
N THR A 285 0.85 5.08 -12.52
CA THR A 285 1.68 4.59 -11.41
C THR A 285 1.77 3.07 -11.33
N GLY A 286 1.07 2.32 -12.19
CA GLY A 286 1.10 0.86 -12.20
C GLY A 286 0.05 0.19 -11.31
N ALA A 287 -0.88 0.95 -10.76
CA ALA A 287 -1.95 0.43 -9.92
C ALA A 287 -3.33 0.58 -10.58
N VAL A 288 -4.19 -0.42 -10.42
CA VAL A 288 -5.61 -0.35 -10.77
C VAL A 288 -6.41 0.05 -9.53
N PRO A 289 -7.43 0.93 -9.67
CA PRO A 289 -8.26 1.35 -8.53
C PRO A 289 -9.12 0.19 -8.02
N VAL A 290 -9.35 0.15 -6.70
CA VAL A 290 -10.16 -0.87 -6.01
C VAL A 290 -11.32 -0.23 -5.25
N ALA A 291 -11.07 0.64 -4.27
CA ALA A 291 -12.07 1.37 -3.46
C ALA A 291 -13.13 0.46 -2.80
N ASN A 292 -12.71 -0.61 -2.14
CA ASN A 292 -13.57 -1.52 -1.42
C ASN A 292 -14.13 -0.89 -0.11
N THR A 293 -15.13 -1.56 0.49
CA THR A 293 -15.67 -1.13 1.78
C THR A 293 -14.69 -1.36 2.93
N PRO A 294 -14.84 -0.65 4.08
CA PRO A 294 -14.00 -0.86 5.26
C PRO A 294 -13.98 -2.30 5.75
N ASP A 295 -15.14 -2.95 5.79
CA ASP A 295 -15.26 -4.36 6.20
C ASP A 295 -14.56 -5.30 5.21
N ALA A 296 -14.75 -5.11 3.91
CA ALA A 296 -14.08 -5.91 2.88
C ALA A 296 -12.56 -5.73 2.94
N PHE A 297 -12.07 -4.50 3.18
CA PHE A 297 -10.65 -4.24 3.31
C PHE A 297 -10.06 -4.86 4.58
N GLY A 298 -10.76 -4.78 5.72
CA GLY A 298 -10.34 -5.42 6.97
C GLY A 298 -10.23 -6.94 6.85
N LYS A 299 -11.23 -7.59 6.24
CA LYS A 299 -11.20 -9.04 5.95
C LYS A 299 -10.07 -9.42 5.01
N TRP A 300 -9.84 -8.60 3.99
CA TRP A 300 -8.75 -8.80 3.05
C TRP A 300 -7.39 -8.71 3.74
N MET A 301 -7.16 -7.70 4.61
CA MET A 301 -5.92 -7.57 5.39
C MET A 301 -5.66 -8.79 6.29
N ALA A 302 -6.69 -9.29 6.97
CA ALA A 302 -6.56 -10.49 7.80
C ALA A 302 -6.16 -11.72 6.98
N SER A 303 -6.82 -11.93 5.83
CA SER A 303 -6.49 -13.02 4.90
C SER A 303 -5.09 -12.88 4.31
N ASP A 304 -4.64 -11.65 4.02
CA ASP A 304 -3.32 -11.38 3.47
C ASP A 304 -2.22 -11.70 4.49
N ILE A 305 -2.42 -11.38 5.78
CA ILE A 305 -1.50 -11.76 6.86
C ILE A 305 -1.35 -13.29 6.94
N GLU A 306 -2.48 -14.03 6.94
CA GLU A 306 -2.46 -15.48 7.02
C GLU A 306 -1.78 -16.13 5.81
N ARG A 307 -2.10 -15.65 4.60
CA ARG A 307 -1.50 -16.13 3.35
C ARG A 307 0.00 -15.88 3.34
N SER A 308 0.41 -14.67 3.69
CA SER A 308 1.82 -14.26 3.71
C SER A 308 2.63 -15.05 4.75
N ALA A 309 2.05 -15.32 5.92
CA ALA A 309 2.69 -16.15 6.94
C ALA A 309 2.99 -17.58 6.42
N LYS A 310 2.05 -18.18 5.66
CA LYS A 310 2.26 -19.51 5.05
C LYS A 310 3.39 -19.49 4.03
N VAL A 311 3.43 -18.45 3.18
CA VAL A 311 4.46 -18.31 2.13
C VAL A 311 5.84 -18.07 2.75
N LEU A 312 5.94 -17.12 3.70
CA LEU A 312 7.21 -16.84 4.39
C LEU A 312 7.77 -18.06 5.12
N LYS A 313 6.91 -18.81 5.79
CA LYS A 313 7.28 -20.05 6.46
C LYS A 313 7.81 -21.09 5.45
N ALA A 314 7.14 -21.24 4.30
CA ALA A 314 7.58 -22.16 3.24
C ALA A 314 8.91 -21.74 2.62
N ALA A 315 9.18 -20.43 2.50
CA ALA A 315 10.44 -19.87 2.03
C ALA A 315 11.56 -19.89 3.09
N GLY A 316 11.29 -20.39 4.32
CA GLY A 316 12.29 -20.47 5.39
C GLY A 316 12.66 -19.11 5.99
N VAL A 317 11.88 -18.05 5.73
CA VAL A 317 12.11 -16.71 6.29
C VAL A 317 11.72 -16.73 7.76
N LYS A 318 12.67 -16.39 8.63
CA LYS A 318 12.45 -16.30 10.08
C LYS A 318 12.10 -14.86 10.47
N PRO A 319 11.19 -14.65 11.45
CA PRO A 319 10.97 -13.34 12.05
C PRO A 319 12.27 -12.82 12.69
N GLU A 320 12.50 -11.52 12.57
CA GLU A 320 13.66 -10.79 13.11
C GLU A 320 13.27 -9.57 13.95
#